data_acceb26f6c0116be6ffa4f1aabcb7a12
#
_entry.id   acceb26f6c0116be6ffa4f1aabcb7a12
#
_cell.length_a   1.000
_cell.length_b   1.000
_cell.length_c   1.000
_cell.angle_alpha   90.00
_cell.angle_beta   90.00
_cell.angle_gamma   90.00
#
_symmetry.space_group_name_H-M   'P 1'
#
loop_
_entity.id
_entity.type
_entity.pdbx_description
1 polymer ?
#
loop_
_entity_poly.entity_id
_entity_poly.type
_entity_poly.pdbx_seq_one_letter_code
_entity_poly.pdbx_strand_id
1 'polypeptide(L)'
;MKQLLQLILFFIPFFSYSQSAMLFPEYQKGTILLRGNQKVNVLVNYDATKHLMMYKQGDDDMILENIQSVDSVLIDKHRFIPVKNRFYEVIPVNSEFLLVDWNITMTEIGYRGAYGQVTHSKVHKYNVSAMTHDIYHTEARQNASLEVYRRSNNNTYYIIRNSKMLKFKDKKSLLKLFPDRKKEIEELLKEEKTMFKSVEDVVELMKNIL
;
A
#
# COMPACT_ATOMS: atom_id res chain seq x y z
N MET A 1 -1.49 46.73 -36.67
CA MET A 1 -1.37 45.28 -36.47
C MET A 1 -1.22 44.99 -34.99
N LYS A 2 -2.33 44.55 -34.38
CA LYS A 2 -2.35 44.23 -32.94
C LYS A 2 -2.05 42.72 -32.80
N GLN A 3 -0.89 42.39 -32.28
CA GLN A 3 -0.56 41.00 -31.92
C GLN A 3 -1.35 40.61 -30.67
N LEU A 4 -2.25 39.67 -30.88
CA LEU A 4 -3.01 39.03 -29.80
C LEU A 4 -2.09 37.99 -29.14
N LEU A 5 -1.53 38.33 -27.99
CA LEU A 5 -0.75 37.41 -27.16
C LEU A 5 -1.74 36.48 -26.48
N GLN A 6 -1.92 35.28 -27.03
CA GLN A 6 -2.70 34.23 -26.38
C GLN A 6 -1.91 33.69 -25.18
N LEU A 7 -2.34 34.10 -23.98
CA LEU A 7 -1.87 33.54 -22.72
C LEU A 7 -2.48 32.14 -22.58
N ILE A 8 -1.75 31.11 -23.00
CA ILE A 8 -2.12 29.72 -22.74
C ILE A 8 -1.87 29.47 -21.26
N LEU A 9 -2.93 29.55 -20.46
CA LEU A 9 -2.93 29.14 -19.07
C LEU A 9 -2.81 27.60 -19.04
N PHE A 10 -1.62 27.09 -18.81
CA PHE A 10 -1.40 25.67 -18.54
C PHE A 10 -2.08 25.32 -17.21
N PHE A 11 -3.27 24.77 -17.29
CA PHE A 11 -3.90 24.08 -16.16
C PHE A 11 -3.09 22.81 -15.89
N ILE A 12 -2.09 22.90 -15.02
CA ILE A 12 -1.45 21.72 -14.45
C ILE A 12 -2.44 21.22 -13.39
N PRO A 13 -3.07 20.06 -13.59
CA PRO A 13 -3.88 19.49 -12.53
C PRO A 13 -2.93 19.15 -11.38
N PHE A 14 -3.05 19.88 -10.29
CA PHE A 14 -2.43 19.50 -9.03
C PHE A 14 -3.13 18.23 -8.57
N PHE A 15 -2.57 17.07 -8.93
CA PHE A 15 -2.94 15.82 -8.30
C PHE A 15 -2.54 15.93 -6.84
N SER A 16 -3.50 16.25 -5.99
CA SER A 16 -3.35 16.09 -4.55
C SER A 16 -3.22 14.60 -4.29
N TYR A 17 -1.99 14.11 -4.18
CA TYR A 17 -1.74 12.75 -3.69
C TYR A 17 -2.23 12.71 -2.25
N SER A 18 -3.47 12.29 -2.07
CA SER A 18 -3.94 11.84 -0.77
C SER A 18 -3.06 10.68 -0.36
N GLN A 19 -2.31 10.82 0.73
CA GLN A 19 -1.49 9.74 1.26
C GLN A 19 -2.42 8.69 1.84
N SER A 20 -2.76 7.72 1.02
CA SER A 20 -3.66 6.63 1.38
C SER A 20 -2.89 5.43 1.89
N ALA A 21 -3.48 4.71 2.84
CA ALA A 21 -3.06 3.39 3.28
C ALA A 21 -3.41 2.29 2.25
N MET A 22 -4.15 2.66 1.21
CA MET A 22 -4.52 1.76 0.12
C MET A 22 -3.31 1.33 -0.68
N LEU A 23 -3.32 0.09 -1.14
CA LEU A 23 -2.26 -0.48 -1.95
C LEU A 23 -2.19 0.20 -3.32
N PHE A 24 -3.35 0.39 -3.95
CA PHE A 24 -3.49 1.10 -5.22
C PHE A 24 -3.96 2.55 -4.98
N PRO A 25 -3.49 3.52 -5.77
CA PRO A 25 -3.91 4.93 -5.62
C PRO A 25 -5.42 5.14 -5.71
N GLU A 26 -6.08 4.31 -6.55
CA GLU A 26 -7.52 4.33 -6.78
C GLU A 26 -8.06 2.91 -6.79
N TYR A 27 -9.39 2.76 -6.64
CA TYR A 27 -10.05 1.48 -6.83
C TYR A 27 -9.87 0.99 -8.28
N GLN A 28 -9.44 -0.25 -8.42
CA GLN A 28 -9.18 -0.89 -9.71
C GLN A 28 -10.30 -1.86 -10.06
N LYS A 29 -10.53 -2.07 -11.36
CA LYS A 29 -11.40 -3.15 -11.81
C LYS A 29 -10.84 -4.48 -11.34
N GLY A 30 -11.67 -5.25 -10.64
CA GLY A 30 -11.26 -6.54 -10.12
C GLY A 30 -12.37 -7.57 -10.19
N THR A 31 -11.98 -8.81 -9.95
CA THR A 31 -12.89 -9.95 -9.90
C THR A 31 -12.69 -10.68 -8.58
N ILE A 32 -13.75 -10.76 -7.80
CA ILE A 32 -13.80 -11.60 -6.60
C ILE A 32 -14.32 -12.98 -7.04
N LEU A 33 -13.47 -13.98 -6.88
CA LEU A 33 -13.82 -15.39 -7.11
C LEU A 33 -14.29 -15.98 -5.78
N LEU A 34 -15.51 -16.43 -5.74
CA LEU A 34 -16.07 -17.12 -4.58
C LEU A 34 -15.91 -18.62 -4.72
N ARG A 35 -15.86 -19.32 -3.59
CA ARG A 35 -15.93 -20.78 -3.57
C ARG A 35 -17.24 -21.23 -4.22
N GLY A 36 -17.17 -22.18 -5.13
CA GLY A 36 -18.33 -22.56 -5.97
C GLY A 36 -18.36 -21.88 -7.33
N ASN A 37 -17.24 -21.31 -7.77
CA ASN A 37 -17.03 -20.72 -9.11
C ASN A 37 -17.89 -19.47 -9.44
N GLN A 38 -18.50 -18.86 -8.45
CA GLN A 38 -19.17 -17.59 -8.67
C GLN A 38 -18.15 -16.45 -8.80
N LYS A 39 -18.41 -15.54 -9.76
CA LYS A 39 -17.55 -14.38 -10.04
C LYS A 39 -18.33 -13.09 -9.84
N VAL A 40 -17.74 -12.16 -9.11
CA VAL A 40 -18.29 -10.83 -8.89
C VAL A 40 -17.28 -9.81 -9.41
N ASN A 41 -17.65 -9.04 -10.43
CA ASN A 41 -16.82 -7.98 -10.99
C ASN A 41 -17.18 -6.67 -10.34
N VAL A 42 -16.23 -6.05 -9.66
CA VAL A 42 -16.42 -4.80 -8.90
C VAL A 42 -15.13 -3.97 -8.93
N LEU A 43 -15.23 -2.72 -8.48
CA LEU A 43 -14.05 -1.92 -8.19
C LEU A 43 -13.49 -2.34 -6.82
N VAL A 44 -12.21 -2.71 -6.77
CA VAL A 44 -11.57 -3.29 -5.57
C VAL A 44 -10.31 -2.51 -5.23
N ASN A 45 -9.98 -2.44 -3.96
CA ASN A 45 -8.69 -1.99 -3.45
C ASN A 45 -8.32 -2.77 -2.18
N TYR A 46 -7.10 -2.66 -1.73
CA TYR A 46 -6.61 -3.30 -0.51
C TYR A 46 -6.06 -2.27 0.47
N ASP A 47 -6.68 -2.17 1.66
CA ASP A 47 -6.13 -1.37 2.77
C ASP A 47 -5.01 -2.18 3.44
N ALA A 48 -3.77 -1.84 3.09
CA ALA A 48 -2.59 -2.54 3.59
C ALA A 48 -2.21 -2.16 5.03
N THR A 49 -2.83 -1.16 5.63
CA THR A 49 -2.66 -0.81 7.04
C THR A 49 -3.57 -1.67 7.92
N LYS A 50 -4.80 -1.86 7.49
CA LYS A 50 -5.82 -2.63 8.22
C LYS A 50 -5.90 -4.09 7.76
N HIS A 51 -5.24 -4.45 6.66
CA HIS A 51 -5.31 -5.76 5.98
C HIS A 51 -6.72 -6.13 5.52
N LEU A 52 -7.46 -5.14 4.99
CA LEU A 52 -8.84 -5.30 4.55
C LEU A 52 -8.94 -5.21 3.02
N MET A 53 -9.66 -6.15 2.43
CA MET A 53 -10.07 -6.05 1.04
C MET A 53 -11.32 -5.17 0.97
N MET A 54 -11.24 -4.09 0.21
CA MET A 54 -12.29 -3.11 0.05
C MET A 54 -12.88 -3.21 -1.35
N TYR A 55 -14.19 -2.97 -1.49
CA TYR A 55 -14.84 -2.90 -2.80
C TYR A 55 -15.89 -1.80 -2.83
N LYS A 56 -16.22 -1.35 -4.03
CA LYS A 56 -17.28 -0.35 -4.24
C LYS A 56 -18.64 -1.02 -4.46
N GLN A 57 -19.66 -0.51 -3.75
CA GLN A 57 -21.06 -0.82 -4.03
C GLN A 57 -21.80 0.50 -4.28
N GLY A 58 -21.97 0.86 -5.57
CA GLY A 58 -22.32 2.22 -5.94
C GLY A 58 -21.20 3.18 -5.56
N ASP A 59 -21.51 4.21 -4.77
CA ASP A 59 -20.54 5.19 -4.28
C ASP A 59 -19.92 4.81 -2.92
N ASP A 60 -20.45 3.77 -2.26
CA ASP A 60 -20.04 3.37 -0.91
C ASP A 60 -18.83 2.45 -0.92
N ASP A 61 -17.95 2.63 0.08
CA ASP A 61 -16.82 1.75 0.37
C ASP A 61 -17.26 0.62 1.30
N MET A 62 -17.18 -0.62 0.80
CA MET A 62 -17.56 -1.81 1.52
C MET A 62 -16.33 -2.66 1.87
N ILE A 63 -16.40 -3.39 2.97
CA ILE A 63 -15.37 -4.36 3.38
C ILE A 63 -15.81 -5.76 2.98
N LEU A 64 -14.91 -6.54 2.41
CA LEU A 64 -15.13 -7.94 2.10
C LEU A 64 -14.97 -8.78 3.39
N GLU A 65 -16.06 -8.88 4.17
CA GLU A 65 -16.04 -9.49 5.50
C GLU A 65 -15.97 -11.01 5.47
N ASN A 66 -16.72 -11.67 4.57
CA ASN A 66 -16.78 -13.13 4.51
C ASN A 66 -15.59 -13.70 3.73
N ILE A 67 -14.39 -13.57 4.29
CA ILE A 67 -13.13 -14.05 3.69
C ILE A 67 -13.18 -15.55 3.40
N GLN A 68 -13.87 -16.32 4.23
CA GLN A 68 -13.94 -17.79 4.11
C GLN A 68 -14.70 -18.25 2.85
N SER A 69 -15.60 -17.43 2.32
CA SER A 69 -16.31 -17.72 1.08
C SER A 69 -15.49 -17.40 -0.18
N VAL A 70 -14.38 -16.68 -0.03
CA VAL A 70 -13.54 -16.25 -1.15
C VAL A 70 -12.52 -17.33 -1.50
N ASP A 71 -12.36 -17.58 -2.79
CA ASP A 71 -11.24 -18.35 -3.34
C ASP A 71 -10.04 -17.44 -3.60
N SER A 72 -10.27 -16.40 -4.39
CA SER A 72 -9.24 -15.41 -4.70
C SER A 72 -9.86 -14.07 -5.15
N VAL A 73 -9.06 -13.02 -5.10
CA VAL A 73 -9.39 -11.70 -5.64
C VAL A 73 -8.35 -11.33 -6.68
N LEU A 74 -8.79 -11.00 -7.89
CA LEU A 74 -7.94 -10.51 -8.97
C LEU A 74 -8.13 -9.01 -9.09
N ILE A 75 -7.05 -8.26 -9.02
CA ILE A 75 -7.02 -6.81 -9.21
C ILE A 75 -5.97 -6.51 -10.28
N ASP A 76 -6.38 -6.19 -11.49
CA ASP A 76 -5.50 -6.10 -12.65
C ASP A 76 -4.63 -7.38 -12.78
N LYS A 77 -3.31 -7.29 -12.67
CA LYS A 77 -2.36 -8.41 -12.71
C LYS A 77 -2.08 -9.03 -11.34
N HIS A 78 -2.62 -8.47 -10.27
CA HIS A 78 -2.37 -8.90 -8.90
C HIS A 78 -3.41 -9.92 -8.46
N ARG A 79 -2.95 -11.06 -7.98
CA ARG A 79 -3.81 -12.11 -7.43
C ARG A 79 -3.64 -12.21 -5.93
N PHE A 80 -4.75 -12.06 -5.19
CA PHE A 80 -4.79 -12.20 -3.75
C PHE A 80 -5.54 -13.47 -3.37
N ILE A 81 -5.00 -14.22 -2.42
CA ILE A 81 -5.68 -15.38 -1.83
C ILE A 81 -5.90 -15.17 -0.35
N PRO A 82 -7.03 -15.65 0.19
CA PRO A 82 -7.26 -15.62 1.62
C PRO A 82 -6.47 -16.73 2.32
N VAL A 83 -5.72 -16.36 3.36
CA VAL A 83 -5.06 -17.29 4.27
C VAL A 83 -5.43 -16.89 5.70
N LYS A 84 -6.18 -17.73 6.39
CA LYS A 84 -6.80 -17.39 7.68
C LYS A 84 -7.71 -16.16 7.51
N ASN A 85 -7.39 -15.06 8.19
CA ASN A 85 -8.19 -13.83 8.18
C ASN A 85 -7.53 -12.67 7.42
N ARG A 86 -6.62 -12.96 6.47
CA ARG A 86 -5.91 -11.97 5.68
C ARG A 86 -5.80 -12.38 4.23
N PHE A 87 -5.60 -11.39 3.37
CA PHE A 87 -5.28 -11.61 1.97
C PHE A 87 -3.77 -11.47 1.76
N TYR A 88 -3.22 -12.41 1.01
CA TYR A 88 -1.82 -12.42 0.57
C TYR A 88 -1.79 -12.33 -0.94
N GLU A 89 -0.98 -11.44 -1.48
CA GLU A 89 -0.71 -11.45 -2.91
C GLU A 89 0.16 -12.64 -3.27
N VAL A 90 -0.20 -13.33 -4.34
CA VAL A 90 0.53 -14.48 -4.87
C VAL A 90 1.28 -14.07 -6.11
N ILE A 91 2.59 -14.11 -6.04
CA ILE A 91 3.47 -13.77 -7.15
C ILE A 91 4.20 -15.03 -7.61
N PRO A 92 4.07 -15.45 -8.88
CA PRO A 92 4.83 -16.57 -9.40
C PRO A 92 6.31 -16.19 -9.51
N VAL A 93 7.18 -17.08 -9.03
CA VAL A 93 8.63 -16.93 -9.09
C VAL A 93 9.21 -18.29 -9.52
N ASN A 94 9.69 -18.37 -10.75
CA ASN A 94 10.12 -19.64 -11.38
C ASN A 94 9.03 -20.72 -11.27
N SER A 95 9.30 -21.83 -10.59
CA SER A 95 8.35 -22.92 -10.37
C SER A 95 7.60 -22.84 -9.02
N GLU A 96 7.89 -21.81 -8.22
CA GLU A 96 7.33 -21.63 -6.88
C GLU A 96 6.45 -20.36 -6.81
N PHE A 97 5.88 -20.09 -5.64
CA PHE A 97 5.09 -18.90 -5.37
C PHE A 97 5.66 -18.13 -4.18
N LEU A 98 5.79 -16.83 -4.36
CA LEU A 98 6.03 -15.88 -3.29
C LEU A 98 4.68 -15.32 -2.82
N LEU A 99 4.41 -15.41 -1.53
CA LEU A 99 3.26 -14.76 -0.92
C LEU A 99 3.72 -13.47 -0.25
N VAL A 100 3.01 -12.37 -0.53
CA VAL A 100 3.29 -11.05 0.03
C VAL A 100 2.16 -10.66 0.98
N ASP A 101 2.49 -10.48 2.25
CA ASP A 101 1.63 -9.83 3.24
C ASP A 101 1.94 -8.33 3.21
N TRP A 102 1.13 -7.59 2.48
CA TRP A 102 1.28 -6.15 2.36
C TRP A 102 1.01 -5.47 3.70
N ASN A 103 1.96 -4.65 4.14
CA ASN A 103 1.85 -3.86 5.36
C ASN A 103 2.39 -2.47 5.11
N ILE A 104 1.51 -1.48 5.16
CA ILE A 104 1.84 -0.07 5.02
C ILE A 104 1.65 0.62 6.37
N THR A 105 2.69 1.30 6.82
CA THR A 105 2.62 2.14 8.02
C THR A 105 2.61 3.60 7.59
N MET A 106 1.65 4.35 8.11
CA MET A 106 1.53 5.79 7.95
C MET A 106 2.02 6.45 9.24
N THR A 107 3.15 7.15 9.18
CA THR A 107 3.71 7.86 10.33
C THR A 107 3.54 9.36 10.13
N GLU A 108 2.86 10.03 11.05
CA GLU A 108 2.77 11.49 11.05
C GLU A 108 4.18 12.08 11.20
N ILE A 109 4.57 12.95 10.27
CA ILE A 109 5.88 13.60 10.27
C ILE A 109 5.81 15.10 10.49
N GLY A 110 4.64 15.67 10.56
CA GLY A 110 4.42 17.09 10.81
C GLY A 110 3.22 17.65 10.09
N TYR A 111 3.20 18.95 9.95
CA TYR A 111 2.11 19.72 9.34
C TYR A 111 2.62 20.52 8.17
N ARG A 112 1.77 20.70 7.16
CA ARG A 112 2.08 21.57 6.02
C ARG A 112 1.84 23.03 6.44
N GLY A 113 2.89 23.83 6.49
CA GLY A 113 2.79 25.29 6.73
C GLY A 113 2.25 26.05 5.54
N ALA A 114 2.00 27.37 5.74
CA ALA A 114 1.38 28.27 4.77
C ALA A 114 2.09 28.34 3.39
N TYR A 115 3.38 28.03 3.35
CA TYR A 115 4.19 27.99 2.11
C TYR A 115 4.47 26.55 1.63
N GLY A 116 3.69 25.56 2.08
CA GLY A 116 3.82 24.17 1.65
C GLY A 116 4.96 23.38 2.29
N GLN A 117 5.81 24.00 3.11
CA GLN A 117 6.87 23.30 3.83
C GLN A 117 6.33 22.45 4.99
N VAL A 118 6.95 21.30 5.24
CA VAL A 118 6.62 20.48 6.40
C VAL A 118 7.28 21.06 7.64
N THR A 119 6.49 21.43 8.63
CA THR A 119 6.98 21.89 9.93
C THR A 119 6.82 20.78 10.96
N HIS A 120 7.87 20.51 11.73
CA HIS A 120 7.86 19.53 12.83
C HIS A 120 7.41 20.16 14.17
N SER A 121 7.15 21.45 14.19
CA SER A 121 6.63 22.13 15.37
C SER A 121 5.25 21.57 15.68
N LYS A 122 5.08 20.95 16.84
CA LYS A 122 3.77 20.67 17.41
C LYS A 122 3.11 22.03 17.62
N VAL A 123 2.28 22.46 16.68
CA VAL A 123 1.34 23.53 16.94
C VAL A 123 0.48 23.03 18.08
N HIS A 124 0.62 23.62 19.25
CA HIS A 124 -0.30 23.33 20.35
C HIS A 124 -1.70 23.51 19.78
N LYS A 125 -2.48 22.44 19.79
CA LYS A 125 -3.92 22.55 19.58
C LYS A 125 -4.42 23.43 20.72
N TYR A 126 -4.47 24.73 20.49
CA TYR A 126 -5.22 25.59 21.37
C TYR A 126 -6.67 25.11 21.29
N ASN A 127 -7.18 24.62 22.39
CA ASN A 127 -8.57 24.30 22.55
C ASN A 127 -9.34 25.64 22.45
N VAL A 128 -9.68 26.04 21.24
CA VAL A 128 -10.41 27.28 20.93
C VAL A 128 -11.91 27.10 21.24
N SER A 129 -12.25 26.16 22.14
CA SER A 129 -13.63 25.96 22.60
C SER A 129 -14.21 27.11 23.44
N ALA A 130 -13.45 28.21 23.61
CA ALA A 130 -13.90 29.38 24.39
C ALA A 130 -14.05 30.69 23.59
N MET A 131 -13.76 30.71 22.31
CA MET A 131 -13.86 31.96 21.52
C MET A 131 -14.66 31.72 20.24
N THR A 132 -15.88 32.25 20.22
CA THR A 132 -16.77 32.51 19.08
C THR A 132 -17.08 31.36 18.14
N HIS A 133 -18.32 30.93 18.22
CA HIS A 133 -18.90 29.66 17.74
C HIS A 133 -18.96 29.47 16.22
N ASP A 134 -18.80 30.48 15.36
CA ASP A 134 -19.14 30.34 13.93
C ASP A 134 -18.02 30.55 12.91
N ILE A 135 -16.94 31.23 13.25
CA ILE A 135 -15.89 31.51 12.25
C ILE A 135 -14.80 30.44 12.23
N TYR A 136 -14.58 29.75 13.32
CA TYR A 136 -13.44 28.81 13.47
C TYR A 136 -13.75 27.36 13.12
N HIS A 137 -14.99 26.97 12.96
CA HIS A 137 -15.34 25.61 12.52
C HIS A 137 -14.90 25.30 11.08
N THR A 138 -14.85 26.32 10.22
CA THR A 138 -14.42 26.17 8.83
C THR A 138 -12.89 26.05 8.73
N GLU A 139 -12.15 26.82 9.52
CA GLU A 139 -10.68 26.76 9.53
C GLU A 139 -10.13 25.54 10.25
N ALA A 140 -10.77 25.07 11.33
CA ALA A 140 -10.37 23.85 12.00
C ALA A 140 -10.57 22.59 11.13
N ARG A 141 -11.60 22.57 10.28
CA ARG A 141 -11.80 21.49 9.28
C ARG A 141 -10.79 21.59 8.13
N GLN A 142 -10.40 22.79 7.71
CA GLN A 142 -9.35 22.99 6.70
C GLN A 142 -7.97 22.61 7.25
N ASN A 143 -7.70 22.84 8.53
CA ASN A 143 -6.43 22.52 9.17
C ASN A 143 -6.27 21.00 9.44
N ALA A 144 -7.35 20.23 9.57
CA ALA A 144 -7.28 18.78 9.70
C ALA A 144 -6.69 18.07 8.46
N SER A 145 -6.68 18.75 7.31
CA SER A 145 -6.10 18.27 6.05
C SER A 145 -4.59 18.57 5.89
N LEU A 146 -3.97 19.23 6.86
CA LEU A 146 -2.58 19.69 6.78
C LEU A 146 -1.57 18.70 7.39
N GLU A 147 -2.01 17.64 8.00
CA GLU A 147 -1.13 16.59 8.52
C GLU A 147 -0.38 15.90 7.38
N VAL A 148 0.93 15.80 7.52
CA VAL A 148 1.78 15.13 6.53
C VAL A 148 2.24 13.80 7.10
N TYR A 149 1.97 12.73 6.36
CA TYR A 149 2.35 11.39 6.74
C TYR A 149 3.47 10.86 5.84
N ARG A 150 4.37 10.10 6.43
CA ARG A 150 5.33 9.28 5.71
C ARG A 150 4.77 7.88 5.55
N ARG A 151 4.63 7.44 4.32
CA ARG A 151 4.29 6.06 3.98
C ARG A 151 5.56 5.20 4.01
N SER A 152 5.53 4.10 4.75
CA SER A 152 6.60 3.11 4.82
C SER A 152 6.05 1.72 4.55
N ASN A 153 6.71 0.96 3.68
CA ASN A 153 6.36 -0.41 3.38
C ASN A 153 7.10 -1.34 4.35
N ASN A 154 6.32 -2.11 5.13
CA ASN A 154 6.82 -3.07 6.11
C ASN A 154 6.35 -4.49 5.77
N ASN A 155 6.41 -4.84 4.49
CA ASN A 155 5.90 -6.08 3.96
C ASN A 155 6.57 -7.30 4.58
N THR A 156 5.82 -8.40 4.64
CA THR A 156 6.34 -9.70 5.03
C THR A 156 6.13 -10.68 3.89
N TYR A 157 7.12 -11.51 3.64
CA TYR A 157 7.15 -12.45 2.54
C TYR A 157 7.12 -13.87 3.05
N TYR A 158 6.51 -14.77 2.27
CA TYR A 158 6.46 -16.18 2.59
C TYR A 158 6.70 -17.01 1.34
N ILE A 159 7.42 -18.12 1.52
CA ILE A 159 7.52 -19.21 0.55
C ILE A 159 6.88 -20.45 1.14
N ILE A 160 6.35 -21.31 0.27
CA ILE A 160 5.71 -22.57 0.69
C ILE A 160 6.66 -23.69 0.40
N ARG A 161 7.16 -24.37 1.45
CA ARG A 161 7.98 -25.57 1.33
C ARG A 161 7.45 -26.66 2.26
N ASN A 162 7.30 -27.87 1.75
CA ASN A 162 6.79 -29.01 2.52
C ASN A 162 5.47 -28.66 3.25
N SER A 163 4.55 -28.00 2.56
CA SER A 163 3.25 -27.51 3.10
C SER A 163 3.36 -26.53 4.28
N LYS A 164 4.55 -25.95 4.50
CA LYS A 164 4.77 -24.93 5.55
C LYS A 164 5.04 -23.58 4.92
N MET A 165 4.42 -22.55 5.45
CA MET A 165 4.72 -21.16 5.11
C MET A 165 5.96 -20.71 5.88
N LEU A 166 7.06 -20.46 5.17
CA LEU A 166 8.33 -19.99 5.72
C LEU A 166 8.40 -18.48 5.54
N LYS A 167 8.50 -17.77 6.67
CA LYS A 167 8.43 -16.30 6.75
C LYS A 167 9.80 -15.65 6.67
N PHE A 168 9.89 -14.56 5.89
CA PHE A 168 11.03 -13.64 5.94
C PHE A 168 10.58 -12.19 5.66
N LYS A 169 11.35 -11.21 6.10
CA LYS A 169 11.09 -9.78 5.88
C LYS A 169 12.34 -8.97 5.60
N ASP A 170 13.51 -9.56 5.81
CA ASP A 170 14.81 -8.92 5.70
C ASP A 170 15.87 -9.97 5.33
N LYS A 171 17.07 -9.47 5.00
CA LYS A 171 18.24 -10.29 4.70
C LYS A 171 18.51 -11.37 5.76
N LYS A 172 18.46 -10.99 7.04
CA LYS A 172 18.80 -11.89 8.16
C LYS A 172 17.81 -13.06 8.24
N SER A 173 16.53 -12.78 8.09
CA SER A 173 15.49 -13.82 8.11
C SER A 173 15.49 -14.68 6.86
N LEU A 174 15.82 -14.10 5.68
CA LEU A 174 15.98 -14.85 4.44
C LEU A 174 17.13 -15.86 4.53
N LEU A 175 18.31 -15.42 4.98
CA LEU A 175 19.50 -16.28 5.12
C LEU A 175 19.27 -17.47 6.07
N LYS A 176 18.37 -17.34 7.06
CA LYS A 176 18.00 -18.44 7.94
C LYS A 176 17.17 -19.52 7.24
N LEU A 177 16.48 -19.19 6.17
CA LEU A 177 15.68 -20.15 5.40
C LEU A 177 16.54 -21.00 4.47
N PHE A 178 17.75 -20.50 4.13
CA PHE A 178 18.66 -21.15 3.18
C PHE A 178 20.08 -21.27 3.77
N PRO A 179 20.25 -22.06 4.84
CA PRO A 179 21.54 -22.14 5.53
C PRO A 179 22.65 -22.67 4.61
N ASP A 180 22.32 -23.63 3.73
CA ASP A 180 23.27 -24.28 2.82
C ASP A 180 23.74 -23.35 1.68
N ARG A 181 22.94 -22.34 1.32
CA ARG A 181 23.22 -21.36 0.25
C ARG A 181 23.54 -19.97 0.78
N LYS A 182 23.86 -19.87 2.05
CA LYS A 182 24.06 -18.58 2.74
C LYS A 182 25.09 -17.69 2.05
N LYS A 183 26.26 -18.23 1.67
CA LYS A 183 27.33 -17.46 1.03
C LYS A 183 26.91 -16.92 -0.32
N GLU A 184 26.32 -17.75 -1.16
CA GLU A 184 25.80 -17.38 -2.47
C GLU A 184 24.76 -16.24 -2.37
N ILE A 185 23.79 -16.38 -1.46
CA ILE A 185 22.76 -15.36 -1.23
C ILE A 185 23.40 -14.07 -0.67
N GLU A 186 24.42 -14.16 0.17
CA GLU A 186 25.16 -12.98 0.66
C GLU A 186 25.90 -12.24 -0.45
N GLU A 187 26.40 -12.94 -1.46
CA GLU A 187 27.03 -12.34 -2.64
C GLU A 187 25.99 -11.64 -3.52
N LEU A 188 24.91 -12.30 -3.85
CA LEU A 188 23.76 -11.68 -4.56
C LEU A 188 23.27 -10.42 -3.84
N LEU A 189 23.20 -10.47 -2.53
CA LEU A 189 22.77 -9.36 -1.68
C LEU A 189 23.77 -8.20 -1.63
N LYS A 190 25.04 -8.39 -1.93
CA LYS A 190 26.05 -7.32 -1.99
C LYS A 190 26.00 -6.58 -3.32
N GLU A 191 25.74 -7.28 -4.41
CA GLU A 191 25.68 -6.73 -5.75
C GLU A 191 24.46 -5.81 -5.93
N GLU A 192 23.35 -6.13 -5.29
CA GLU A 192 22.11 -5.37 -5.39
C GLU A 192 21.86 -4.52 -4.13
N LYS A 193 22.30 -3.28 -4.14
CA LYS A 193 22.23 -2.33 -3.00
C LYS A 193 20.83 -1.98 -2.47
N THR A 194 19.75 -2.47 -3.07
CA THR A 194 18.39 -1.94 -2.87
C THR A 194 17.36 -2.91 -2.30
N MET A 195 17.75 -4.06 -1.90
CA MET A 195 16.87 -5.17 -1.52
C MET A 195 15.97 -4.90 -0.33
N PHE A 196 14.75 -5.43 -0.41
CA PHE A 196 13.67 -5.29 0.57
C PHE A 196 13.05 -3.88 0.64
N LYS A 197 13.33 -2.99 -0.31
CA LYS A 197 12.66 -1.67 -0.39
C LYS A 197 11.35 -1.75 -1.15
N SER A 198 11.31 -2.58 -2.19
CA SER A 198 10.11 -2.85 -2.98
C SER A 198 9.82 -4.35 -3.04
N VAL A 199 8.61 -4.70 -3.47
CA VAL A 199 8.24 -6.11 -3.72
C VAL A 199 8.96 -6.62 -4.96
N GLU A 200 9.14 -5.77 -5.96
CA GLU A 200 9.83 -6.07 -7.20
C GLU A 200 11.27 -6.51 -6.95
N ASP A 201 12.00 -5.78 -6.08
CA ASP A 201 13.39 -6.14 -5.69
C ASP A 201 13.43 -7.54 -5.04
N VAL A 202 12.45 -7.84 -4.18
CA VAL A 202 12.38 -9.14 -3.52
C VAL A 202 12.02 -10.24 -4.52
N VAL A 203 11.12 -9.98 -5.46
CA VAL A 203 10.77 -10.93 -6.54
C VAL A 203 11.99 -11.25 -7.40
N GLU A 204 12.77 -10.24 -7.79
CA GLU A 204 13.98 -10.42 -8.59
C GLU A 204 15.03 -11.25 -7.85
N LEU A 205 15.26 -10.92 -6.57
CA LEU A 205 16.13 -11.71 -5.72
C LEU A 205 15.66 -13.18 -5.62
N MET A 206 14.36 -13.39 -5.41
CA MET A 206 13.81 -14.75 -5.26
C MET A 206 13.91 -15.56 -6.56
N LYS A 207 13.87 -14.94 -7.75
CA LYS A 207 14.13 -15.63 -9.03
C LYS A 207 15.55 -16.22 -9.09
N ASN A 208 16.52 -15.56 -8.48
CA ASN A 208 17.90 -16.04 -8.42
C ASN A 208 18.10 -17.10 -7.32
N ILE A 209 17.20 -17.19 -6.33
CA ILE A 209 17.29 -18.11 -5.22
C ILE A 209 16.45 -19.38 -5.42
N LEU A 210 15.27 -19.29 -6.02
CA LEU A 210 14.33 -20.42 -6.23
C LEU A 210 14.51 -21.04 -7.60
#